data_d74f24efd7da7b580b6971b7da7c5e74
#
_entry.id   d74f24efd7da7b580b6971b7da7c5e74
#
_cell.length_a   1.000
_cell.length_b   1.000
_cell.length_c   1.000
_cell.angle_alpha   90.00
_cell.angle_beta   90.00
_cell.angle_gamma   90.00
#
_symmetry.space_group_name_H-M   'P 1'
#
loop_
_entity.id
_entity.type
_entity.pdbx_description
1 polymer ?
#
loop_
_entity_poly.entity_id
_entity_poly.type
_entity_poly.pdbx_seq_one_letter_code
_entity_poly.pdbx_strand_id
1 'polypeptide(L)'
;DSLSDGERQKVMIAKALAQETPIILLDEPTAFLDFPSKVEMLQLLLRLSRETHKTIFLSTHDLELALQIADQVWLLDDDHVLHMGPPRTLASDGTLPSYFAAKGIDFDPDTLHFSIHTSKV
;
A
#
# COMPACT_ATOMS: atom_id res chain seq x y z
N ASP A 1 5.80 -26.49 -9.61
CA ASP A 1 5.41 -26.06 -8.29
C ASP A 1 3.89 -25.99 -8.20
N SER A 2 3.31 -26.66 -7.22
CA SER A 2 1.87 -26.82 -7.09
C SER A 2 1.17 -25.64 -6.43
N LEU A 3 1.92 -24.69 -5.85
CA LEU A 3 1.33 -23.54 -5.17
C LEU A 3 1.31 -22.32 -6.09
N SER A 4 0.19 -21.62 -6.10
CA SER A 4 0.10 -20.32 -6.76
C SER A 4 0.91 -19.27 -5.99
N ASP A 5 1.19 -18.14 -6.65
CA ASP A 5 1.90 -17.03 -6.00
C ASP A 5 1.12 -16.51 -4.79
N GLY A 6 -0.22 -16.44 -4.88
CA GLY A 6 -1.05 -16.02 -3.78
C GLY A 6 -0.99 -16.97 -2.60
N GLU A 7 -0.97 -18.28 -2.85
CA GLU A 7 -0.85 -19.28 -1.79
C GLU A 7 0.53 -19.20 -1.11
N ARG A 8 1.59 -19.00 -1.88
CA ARG A 8 2.93 -18.82 -1.34
C ARG A 8 3.00 -17.60 -0.44
N GLN A 9 2.40 -16.50 -0.86
CA GLN A 9 2.36 -15.27 -0.07
C GLN A 9 1.62 -15.50 1.24
N LYS A 10 0.50 -16.20 1.21
CA LYS A 10 -0.27 -16.53 2.43
C LYS A 10 0.55 -17.38 3.40
N VAL A 11 1.30 -18.35 2.89
CA VAL A 11 2.19 -19.19 3.72
C VAL A 11 3.29 -18.36 4.36
N MET A 12 3.91 -17.46 3.62
CA MET A 12 4.94 -16.57 4.16
C MET A 12 4.41 -15.67 5.26
N ILE A 13 3.20 -15.14 5.06
CA ILE A 13 2.55 -14.29 6.05
C ILE A 13 2.21 -15.10 7.30
N ALA A 14 1.70 -16.33 7.14
CA ALA A 14 1.40 -17.19 8.28
C ALA A 14 2.65 -17.49 9.11
N LYS A 15 3.80 -17.71 8.45
CA LYS A 15 5.07 -17.90 9.15
C LYS A 15 5.48 -16.65 9.92
N ALA A 16 5.34 -15.47 9.31
CA ALA A 16 5.68 -14.22 9.97
C ALA A 16 4.78 -13.97 11.19
N LEU A 17 3.49 -14.28 11.06
CA LEU A 17 2.54 -14.11 12.16
C LEU A 17 2.79 -15.09 13.31
N ALA A 18 3.34 -16.27 13.04
CA ALA A 18 3.67 -17.26 14.06
C ALA A 18 4.85 -16.82 14.93
N GLN A 19 5.64 -15.86 14.49
CA GLN A 19 6.73 -15.31 15.28
C GLN A 19 6.19 -14.34 16.33
N GLU A 20 6.78 -14.37 17.53
CA GLU A 20 6.35 -13.50 18.62
C GLU A 20 7.01 -12.12 18.53
N THR A 21 6.82 -11.44 17.40
CA THR A 21 7.35 -10.08 17.20
C THR A 21 6.19 -9.10 17.06
N PRO A 22 6.31 -7.89 17.62
CA PRO A 22 5.23 -6.89 17.50
C PRO A 22 5.16 -6.24 16.12
N ILE A 23 6.21 -6.35 15.33
CA ILE A 23 6.29 -5.74 14.01
C ILE A 23 6.62 -6.80 12.98
N ILE A 24 5.88 -6.80 11.87
CA ILE A 24 6.11 -7.68 10.74
C ILE A 24 6.49 -6.83 9.54
N LEU A 25 7.60 -7.14 8.90
CA LEU A 25 8.08 -6.45 7.72
C LEU A 25 7.83 -7.33 6.49
N LEU A 26 7.14 -6.80 5.49
CA LEU A 26 6.84 -7.51 4.24
C LEU A 26 7.31 -6.67 3.07
N ASP A 27 8.09 -7.28 2.18
CA ASP A 27 8.59 -6.63 0.98
C ASP A 27 7.73 -7.03 -0.21
N GLU A 28 7.00 -6.07 -0.77
CA GLU A 28 6.14 -6.26 -1.94
C GLU A 28 5.24 -7.51 -1.82
N PRO A 29 4.42 -7.63 -0.77
CA PRO A 29 3.65 -8.86 -0.53
C PRO A 29 2.59 -9.13 -1.60
N THR A 30 2.23 -8.15 -2.42
CA THR A 30 1.25 -8.30 -3.50
C THR A 30 1.90 -8.46 -4.87
N ALA A 31 3.24 -8.53 -4.94
CA ALA A 31 3.93 -8.70 -6.21
C ALA A 31 3.47 -9.98 -6.92
N PHE A 32 3.33 -9.89 -8.23
CA PHE A 32 2.93 -11.00 -9.12
C PHE A 32 1.49 -11.49 -8.94
N LEU A 33 0.68 -10.79 -8.13
CA LEU A 33 -0.73 -11.11 -7.99
C LEU A 33 -1.55 -10.28 -8.98
N ASP A 34 -2.67 -10.86 -9.45
CA ASP A 34 -3.65 -10.08 -10.19
C ASP A 34 -4.37 -9.10 -9.26
N PHE A 35 -5.15 -8.18 -9.82
CA PHE A 35 -5.77 -7.12 -9.03
C PHE A 35 -6.71 -7.66 -7.94
N PRO A 36 -7.64 -8.60 -8.23
CA PRO A 36 -8.50 -9.12 -7.17
C PRO A 36 -7.72 -9.80 -6.05
N SER A 37 -6.66 -10.52 -6.39
CA SER A 37 -5.82 -11.20 -5.39
C SER A 37 -5.03 -10.21 -4.54
N LYS A 38 -4.58 -9.09 -5.12
CA LYS A 38 -3.94 -8.02 -4.37
C LYS A 38 -4.88 -7.43 -3.32
N VAL A 39 -6.10 -7.15 -3.72
CA VAL A 39 -7.12 -6.60 -2.82
C VAL A 39 -7.39 -7.57 -1.67
N GLU A 40 -7.58 -8.85 -2.00
CA GLU A 40 -7.82 -9.90 -1.00
C GLU A 40 -6.67 -10.00 0.00
N MET A 41 -5.43 -9.96 -0.51
CA MET A 41 -4.24 -10.02 0.33
C MET A 41 -4.15 -8.83 1.28
N LEU A 42 -4.38 -7.63 0.78
CA LEU A 42 -4.32 -6.42 1.60
C LEU A 42 -5.42 -6.39 2.63
N GLN A 43 -6.63 -6.86 2.30
CA GLN A 43 -7.72 -6.97 3.25
C GLN A 43 -7.38 -7.98 4.36
N LEU A 44 -6.76 -9.09 4.00
CA LEU A 44 -6.29 -10.09 4.96
C LEU A 44 -5.26 -9.47 5.92
N LEU A 45 -4.27 -8.76 5.39
CA LEU A 45 -3.24 -8.12 6.22
C LEU A 45 -3.83 -7.08 7.16
N LEU A 46 -4.77 -6.28 6.68
CA LEU A 46 -5.45 -5.29 7.51
C LEU A 46 -6.18 -5.95 8.67
N ARG A 47 -6.94 -7.00 8.38
CA ARG A 47 -7.68 -7.74 9.41
C ARG A 47 -6.72 -8.36 10.43
N LEU A 48 -5.65 -8.99 9.95
CA LEU A 48 -4.68 -9.63 10.84
C LEU A 48 -3.97 -8.63 11.74
N SER A 49 -3.64 -7.44 11.22
CA SER A 49 -3.01 -6.41 12.05
C SER A 49 -3.90 -5.99 13.20
N ARG A 50 -5.21 -5.91 12.96
CA ARG A 50 -6.18 -5.52 13.98
C ARG A 50 -6.47 -6.63 14.98
N GLU A 51 -6.60 -7.88 14.50
CA GLU A 51 -6.89 -9.02 15.36
C GLU A 51 -5.72 -9.42 16.24
N THR A 52 -4.49 -9.30 15.74
CA THR A 52 -3.29 -9.70 16.47
C THR A 52 -2.59 -8.57 17.20
N HIS A 53 -3.04 -7.33 17.00
CA HIS A 53 -2.42 -6.11 17.53
C HIS A 53 -0.95 -5.97 17.11
N LYS A 54 -0.60 -6.53 15.97
CA LYS A 54 0.74 -6.39 15.39
C LYS A 54 0.75 -5.27 14.38
N THR A 55 1.89 -4.59 14.28
CA THR A 55 2.11 -3.60 13.23
C THR A 55 2.66 -4.31 12.01
N ILE A 56 1.99 -4.16 10.87
CA ILE A 56 2.46 -4.70 9.61
C ILE A 56 3.00 -3.54 8.79
N PHE A 57 4.28 -3.60 8.47
CA PHE A 57 4.97 -2.62 7.65
C PHE A 57 5.30 -3.28 6.32
N LEU A 58 4.73 -2.77 5.23
CA LEU A 58 4.97 -3.35 3.92
C LEU A 58 5.45 -2.32 2.91
N SER A 59 6.28 -2.75 1.98
CA SER A 59 6.64 -1.93 0.84
C SER A 59 5.73 -2.27 -0.34
N THR A 60 5.42 -1.28 -1.16
CA THR A 60 4.60 -1.50 -2.35
C THR A 60 4.77 -0.37 -3.36
N HIS A 61 4.56 -0.71 -4.63
CA HIS A 61 4.42 0.26 -5.72
C HIS A 61 2.94 0.51 -6.07
N ASP A 62 2.02 -0.21 -5.46
CA ASP A 62 0.58 -0.05 -5.70
C ASP A 62 0.03 1.08 -4.83
N LEU A 63 0.35 2.33 -5.19
CA LEU A 63 0.02 3.50 -4.37
C LEU A 63 -1.48 3.65 -4.16
N GLU A 64 -2.30 3.41 -5.18
CA GLU A 64 -3.75 3.57 -5.06
C GLU A 64 -4.32 2.63 -3.99
N LEU A 65 -3.92 1.37 -4.01
CA LEU A 65 -4.36 0.41 -3.01
C LEU A 65 -3.82 0.75 -1.63
N ALA A 66 -2.56 1.16 -1.55
CA ALA A 66 -1.95 1.55 -0.28
C ALA A 66 -2.69 2.71 0.37
N LEU A 67 -3.05 3.74 -0.41
CA LEU A 67 -3.76 4.90 0.11
C LEU A 67 -5.15 4.57 0.64
N GLN A 68 -5.78 3.52 0.13
CA GLN A 68 -7.11 3.10 0.58
C GLN A 68 -7.07 2.20 1.81
N ILE A 69 -5.99 1.47 2.02
CA ILE A 69 -5.90 0.43 3.06
C ILE A 69 -5.06 0.86 4.26
N ALA A 70 -3.98 1.59 4.02
CA ALA A 70 -2.99 1.86 5.07
C ALA A 70 -3.49 2.86 6.12
N ASP A 71 -3.16 2.61 7.38
CA ASP A 71 -3.38 3.59 8.45
C ASP A 71 -2.34 4.70 8.41
N GLN A 72 -1.13 4.36 8.02
CA GLN A 72 0.00 5.29 7.89
C GLN A 72 0.72 4.99 6.57
N VAL A 73 1.16 6.03 5.90
CA VAL A 73 1.93 5.93 4.67
C VAL A 73 3.28 6.60 4.87
N TRP A 74 4.32 5.92 4.40
CA TRP A 74 5.66 6.50 4.30
C TRP A 74 5.96 6.62 2.81
N LEU A 75 5.94 7.85 2.31
CA LEU A 75 6.18 8.13 0.90
C LEU A 75 7.59 8.71 0.73
N LEU A 76 8.42 7.99 0.00
CA LEU A 76 9.74 8.49 -0.37
C LEU A 76 9.64 9.10 -1.76
N ASP A 77 9.85 10.41 -1.87
CA ASP A 77 9.73 11.09 -3.15
C ASP A 77 11.02 11.01 -3.99
N ASP A 78 10.99 11.58 -5.17
CA ASP A 78 12.13 11.50 -6.10
C ASP A 78 13.34 12.32 -5.63
N ASP A 79 13.12 13.26 -4.72
CA ASP A 79 14.19 14.05 -4.09
C ASP A 79 14.74 13.39 -2.82
N HIS A 80 14.35 12.14 -2.57
CA HIS A 80 14.73 11.36 -1.39
C HIS A 80 14.24 11.95 -0.07
N VAL A 81 13.15 12.72 -0.13
CA VAL A 81 12.49 13.22 1.09
C VAL A 81 11.40 12.24 1.50
N LEU A 82 11.40 11.88 2.77
CA LEU A 82 10.41 10.96 3.34
C LEU A 82 9.25 11.75 3.94
N HIS A 83 8.05 11.45 3.46
CA HIS A 83 6.81 12.04 3.97
C HIS A 83 6.03 10.96 4.70
N MET A 84 5.62 11.21 5.94
CA MET A 84 4.93 10.22 6.77
C MET A 84 3.63 10.79 7.31
N GLY A 85 2.61 9.95 7.33
CA GLY A 85 1.33 10.33 7.92
C GLY A 85 0.19 9.48 7.42
N PRO A 86 -1.01 9.68 7.99
CA PRO A 86 -2.21 9.06 7.45
C PRO A 86 -2.47 9.54 6.01
N PRO A 87 -3.03 8.69 5.16
CA PRO A 87 -3.29 9.08 3.77
C PRO A 87 -4.07 10.40 3.64
N ARG A 88 -5.08 10.61 4.46
CA ARG A 88 -5.89 11.83 4.39
C ARG A 88 -5.10 13.08 4.78
N THR A 89 -4.19 12.96 5.73
CA THR A 89 -3.32 14.08 6.11
C THR A 89 -2.40 14.45 4.96
N LEU A 90 -1.76 13.46 4.34
CA LEU A 90 -0.86 13.70 3.21
C LEU A 90 -1.62 14.22 1.99
N ALA A 91 -2.90 13.87 1.86
CA ALA A 91 -3.75 14.42 0.81
C ALA A 91 -4.09 15.88 1.07
N SER A 92 -4.49 16.22 2.31
CA SER A 92 -4.96 17.57 2.65
C SER A 92 -3.84 18.59 2.81
N ASP A 93 -2.63 18.15 3.18
CA ASP A 93 -1.50 19.05 3.38
C ASP A 93 -0.75 19.37 2.07
N GLY A 94 -1.19 18.82 0.94
CA GLY A 94 -0.59 19.08 -0.36
C GLY A 94 0.52 18.12 -0.78
N THR A 95 0.93 17.21 0.10
CA THR A 95 2.01 16.26 -0.20
C THR A 95 1.66 15.36 -1.38
N LEU A 96 0.53 14.66 -1.30
CA LEU A 96 0.11 13.75 -2.37
C LEU A 96 -0.27 14.48 -3.65
N PRO A 97 -1.06 15.57 -3.59
CA PRO A 97 -1.36 16.33 -4.82
C PRO A 97 -0.11 16.79 -5.54
N SER A 98 0.89 17.31 -4.81
CA SER A 98 2.14 17.77 -5.41
C SER A 98 2.97 16.64 -6.01
N TYR A 99 3.02 15.51 -5.30
CA TYR A 99 3.76 14.34 -5.76
C TYR A 99 3.20 13.84 -7.10
N PHE A 100 1.88 13.70 -7.19
CA PHE A 100 1.24 13.20 -8.40
C PHE A 100 1.23 14.24 -9.52
N ALA A 101 1.06 15.54 -9.20
CA ALA A 101 1.09 16.58 -10.20
C ALA A 101 2.45 16.64 -10.93
N ALA A 102 3.53 16.42 -10.19
CA ALA A 102 4.87 16.38 -10.78
C ALA A 102 5.03 15.24 -11.80
N LYS A 103 4.18 14.22 -11.70
CA LYS A 103 4.19 13.06 -12.61
C LYS A 103 3.10 13.14 -13.68
N GLY A 104 2.38 14.27 -13.77
CA GLY A 104 1.30 14.45 -14.74
C GLY A 104 0.02 13.68 -14.38
N ILE A 105 -0.17 13.40 -13.12
CA ILE A 105 -1.33 12.65 -12.62
C ILE A 105 -2.21 13.57 -11.82
N ASP A 106 -3.52 13.58 -12.11
CA ASP A 106 -4.49 14.34 -11.33
C ASP A 106 -4.90 13.54 -10.11
N PHE A 107 -4.84 14.17 -8.94
CA PHE A 107 -5.17 13.52 -7.68
C PHE A 107 -6.26 14.30 -6.97
N ASP A 108 -7.33 13.58 -6.58
CA ASP A 108 -8.43 14.15 -5.80
C ASP A 108 -8.16 13.90 -4.31
N PRO A 109 -7.84 14.95 -3.53
CA PRO A 109 -7.54 14.79 -2.11
C PRO A 109 -8.74 14.38 -1.27
N ASP A 110 -9.95 14.58 -1.75
CA ASP A 110 -11.16 14.22 -1.02
C ASP A 110 -11.48 12.74 -1.12
N THR A 111 -11.29 12.15 -2.31
CA THR A 111 -11.61 10.74 -2.55
C THR A 111 -10.39 9.84 -2.50
N LEU A 112 -9.18 10.40 -2.50
CA LEU A 112 -7.90 9.69 -2.58
C LEU A 112 -7.75 8.89 -3.87
N HIS A 113 -8.47 9.29 -4.91
CA HIS A 113 -8.36 8.69 -6.24
C HIS A 113 -7.52 9.54 -7.15
N PHE A 114 -6.84 8.91 -8.07
CA PHE A 114 -6.12 9.63 -9.11
C PHE A 114 -6.57 9.17 -10.48
N SER A 115 -6.39 10.07 -11.44
CA SER A 115 -6.76 9.83 -12.83
C SER A 115 -5.61 10.23 -13.76
N ILE A 116 -5.55 9.52 -14.85
CA ILE A 116 -4.55 9.81 -15.87
C ILE A 116 -5.06 10.94 -16.75
N HIS A 117 -4.25 11.98 -16.90
CA HIS A 117 -4.57 13.06 -17.80
C HIS A 117 -4.34 12.60 -19.23
N THR A 118 -5.42 12.28 -19.92
CA THR A 118 -5.33 11.87 -21.33
C THR A 118 -5.80 13.00 -22.21
N SER A 119 -4.93 13.42 -23.10
CA SER A 119 -5.31 14.37 -24.14
C SER A 119 -5.91 13.58 -25.30
N LYS A 120 -7.23 13.66 -25.45
CA LYS A 120 -7.91 13.10 -26.61
C LYS A 120 -8.07 14.20 -27.63
N VAL A 121 -7.40 14.03 -28.72
CA VAL A 121 -7.51 14.94 -29.85
C VAL A 121 -8.56 14.42 -30.82
#